data_7036f9a5a64b3d4142dd68b8480a89a8
#
_entry.id   7036f9a5a64b3d4142dd68b8480a89a8
#
_cell.length_a   1.000
_cell.length_b   1.000
_cell.length_c   1.000
_cell.angle_alpha   90.00
_cell.angle_beta   90.00
_cell.angle_gamma   90.00
#
_symmetry.space_group_name_H-M   'P 1'
#
loop_
_entity.id
_entity.type
_entity.pdbx_description
1 polymer ?
#
loop_
_entity_poly.entity_id
_entity_poly.type
_entity_poly.pdbx_seq_one_letter_code
_entity_poly.pdbx_strand_id
1 'polypeptide(L)'
;MIKQLMIVILFSFCYMQGTFGGYAIFDYSNESGSDGFDLKRVYLSYNNNISDDLFLKIRYDVGRHADDRLTTFLKNAYVDYKCENGDKLSIGLIGTNSYGVQEKNWGYRFIEKSVVDKYGMTNTADFGIGYSKTLGNVKTSMQLLNGEGYKYGDSDGKQSLYLSVLYGESRLDKNDGMNLGLVINNNPQADGTDSNLVGFFGGWASNGLRLGLEHNQFEVESSDLTEEATSFYLNYDLNEDWDVFVRHDLNDLNVDDDVDAADLTIVGGVWNVTKGLMVAPNVYLDDTNTYRLTCMFKY
;
A
#
# COMPACT_ATOMS: atom_id res chain seq x y z
N MET A 1 0.69 51.83 -3.65
CA MET A 1 -0.32 50.75 -3.53
C MET A 1 0.16 49.41 -4.17
N ILE A 2 0.65 49.36 -5.40
CA ILE A 2 1.09 48.11 -6.06
C ILE A 2 2.26 47.40 -5.33
N LYS A 3 3.25 48.15 -4.82
CA LYS A 3 4.38 47.58 -4.07
C LYS A 3 3.97 46.95 -2.72
N GLN A 4 2.98 47.55 -2.04
CA GLN A 4 2.44 47.00 -0.79
C GLN A 4 1.58 45.75 -1.06
N LEU A 5 0.88 45.69 -2.18
CA LEU A 5 0.10 44.51 -2.60
C LEU A 5 1.02 43.33 -2.95
N MET A 6 2.15 43.58 -3.63
CA MET A 6 3.15 42.56 -3.92
C MET A 6 3.80 41.96 -2.66
N ILE A 7 4.07 42.80 -1.64
CA ILE A 7 4.63 42.36 -0.36
C ILE A 7 3.62 41.46 0.38
N VAL A 8 2.33 41.80 0.38
CA VAL A 8 1.28 41.00 1.02
C VAL A 8 1.12 39.67 0.32
N ILE A 9 1.20 39.63 -1.02
CA ILE A 9 1.16 38.37 -1.78
C ILE A 9 2.40 37.49 -1.53
N LEU A 10 3.59 38.08 -1.44
CA LEU A 10 4.83 37.37 -1.09
C LEU A 10 4.81 36.83 0.35
N PHE A 11 4.26 37.58 1.31
CA PHE A 11 4.08 37.09 2.68
C PHE A 11 3.00 35.99 2.81
N SER A 12 1.98 36.02 1.99
CA SER A 12 0.96 34.95 1.97
C SER A 12 1.51 33.60 1.44
N PHE A 13 2.52 33.65 0.58
CA PHE A 13 3.22 32.44 0.12
C PHE A 13 4.21 31.85 1.16
N CYS A 14 4.67 32.63 2.14
CA CYS A 14 5.58 32.17 3.19
C CYS A 14 4.90 31.35 4.30
N TYR A 15 3.57 31.21 4.31
CA TYR A 15 2.83 30.45 5.33
C TYR A 15 2.31 29.08 4.86
N MET A 16 2.77 28.58 3.72
CA MET A 16 2.51 27.18 3.37
C MET A 16 3.43 26.25 4.18
N GLN A 17 3.00 25.90 5.38
CA GLN A 17 3.74 25.03 6.32
C GLN A 17 3.70 23.54 5.93
N GLY A 18 3.27 23.17 4.74
CA GLY A 18 3.22 21.78 4.29
C GLY A 18 4.52 21.30 3.67
N THR A 19 4.71 19.99 3.66
CA THR A 19 5.83 19.32 3.01
C THR A 19 5.39 18.66 1.73
N PHE A 20 6.14 18.89 0.65
CA PHE A 20 6.06 18.09 -0.56
C PHE A 20 7.03 16.92 -0.46
N GLY A 21 6.64 15.80 -1.03
CA GLY A 21 7.49 14.62 -1.10
C GLY A 21 6.83 13.54 -1.92
N GLY A 22 7.59 12.50 -2.19
CA GLY A 22 7.08 11.39 -2.97
C GLY A 22 8.18 10.40 -3.30
N TYR A 23 7.89 9.56 -4.27
CA TYR A 23 8.87 8.66 -4.84
C TYR A 23 8.46 8.25 -6.26
N ALA A 24 9.45 7.86 -7.05
CA ALA A 24 9.24 7.26 -8.35
C ALA A 24 9.90 5.87 -8.40
N ILE A 25 9.26 4.95 -9.10
CA ILE A 25 9.71 3.58 -9.31
C ILE A 25 9.83 3.35 -10.80
N PHE A 26 11.01 2.95 -11.22
CA PHE A 26 11.33 2.52 -12.59
C PHE A 26 11.84 1.10 -12.54
N ASP A 27 11.61 0.34 -13.58
CA ASP A 27 12.34 -0.90 -13.78
C ASP A 27 12.82 -1.03 -15.24
N TYR A 28 13.82 -1.88 -15.40
CA TYR A 28 14.15 -2.54 -16.63
C TYR A 28 13.85 -4.02 -16.42
N SER A 29 13.00 -4.59 -17.26
CA SER A 29 12.69 -6.01 -17.23
C SER A 29 13.15 -6.68 -18.52
N ASN A 30 13.66 -7.91 -18.36
CA ASN A 30 13.87 -8.85 -19.44
C ASN A 30 12.87 -9.98 -19.26
N GLU A 31 11.78 -9.89 -19.99
CA GLU A 31 10.71 -10.88 -20.03
C GLU A 31 10.65 -11.46 -21.46
N SER A 32 10.45 -12.75 -21.60
CA SER A 32 10.47 -13.42 -22.89
C SER A 32 9.61 -12.71 -23.95
N GLY A 33 10.27 -11.97 -24.85
CA GLY A 33 9.65 -11.24 -25.95
C GLY A 33 9.32 -9.77 -25.74
N SER A 34 9.65 -9.21 -24.55
CA SER A 34 9.38 -7.79 -24.24
C SER A 34 10.41 -7.24 -23.25
N ASP A 35 11.57 -6.85 -23.78
CA ASP A 35 12.60 -6.19 -22.95
C ASP A 35 12.37 -4.67 -22.97
N GLY A 36 12.45 -4.01 -21.81
CA GLY A 36 12.28 -2.57 -21.80
C GLY A 36 12.33 -1.89 -20.45
N PHE A 37 12.43 -0.56 -20.53
CA PHE A 37 12.27 0.32 -19.39
C PHE A 37 10.80 0.67 -19.19
N ASP A 38 10.35 0.64 -17.93
CA ASP A 38 9.00 1.04 -17.57
C ASP A 38 8.98 1.95 -16.35
N LEU A 39 8.02 2.89 -16.33
CA LEU A 39 7.67 3.68 -15.18
C LEU A 39 6.56 2.98 -14.42
N LYS A 40 6.91 2.27 -13.34
CA LYS A 40 5.92 1.53 -12.54
C LYS A 40 4.99 2.45 -11.77
N ARG A 41 5.54 3.53 -11.17
CA ARG A 41 4.73 4.41 -10.31
C ARG A 41 5.45 5.71 -10.00
N VAL A 42 4.69 6.80 -9.91
CA VAL A 42 5.13 8.04 -9.25
C VAL A 42 4.09 8.48 -8.24
N TYR A 43 4.51 8.73 -7.01
CA TYR A 43 3.68 9.42 -6.03
C TYR A 43 4.18 10.85 -5.81
N LEU A 44 3.27 11.80 -5.89
CA LEU A 44 3.48 13.19 -5.47
C LEU A 44 2.52 13.48 -4.32
N SER A 45 3.07 13.84 -3.17
CA SER A 45 2.30 14.06 -1.95
C SER A 45 2.54 15.45 -1.37
N TYR A 46 1.48 16.06 -0.89
CA TYR A 46 1.50 17.22 -0.02
C TYR A 46 0.93 16.84 1.34
N ASN A 47 1.67 17.10 2.41
CA ASN A 47 1.27 16.82 3.78
C ASN A 47 1.37 18.11 4.59
N ASN A 48 0.35 18.41 5.41
CA ASN A 48 0.32 19.61 6.23
C ASN A 48 -0.35 19.36 7.60
N ASN A 49 0.35 19.68 8.68
CA ASN A 49 -0.27 19.81 9.99
C ASN A 49 -0.91 21.19 10.06
N ILE A 50 -2.24 21.27 9.84
CA ILE A 50 -3.01 22.52 9.91
C ILE A 50 -3.05 23.03 11.34
N SER A 51 -3.13 22.11 12.31
CA SER A 51 -3.01 22.35 13.76
C SER A 51 -2.38 21.14 14.43
N ASP A 52 -2.26 21.15 15.76
CA ASP A 52 -1.76 20.02 16.56
C ASP A 52 -2.65 18.78 16.45
N ASP A 53 -3.93 18.98 16.14
CA ASP A 53 -4.94 17.92 16.06
C ASP A 53 -5.45 17.67 14.63
N LEU A 54 -5.09 18.50 13.64
CA LEU A 54 -5.61 18.40 12.29
C LEU A 54 -4.49 18.28 11.26
N PHE A 55 -4.43 17.13 10.60
CA PHE A 55 -3.50 16.81 9.53
C PHE A 55 -4.23 16.68 8.19
N LEU A 56 -3.69 17.28 7.14
CA LEU A 56 -4.15 17.18 5.76
C LEU A 56 -3.16 16.37 4.92
N LYS A 57 -3.66 15.48 4.09
CA LYS A 57 -2.88 14.81 3.05
C LYS A 57 -3.56 14.87 1.71
N ILE A 58 -2.77 15.22 0.69
CA ILE A 58 -3.14 15.09 -0.72
C ILE A 58 -2.04 14.28 -1.39
N ARG A 59 -2.42 13.26 -2.19
CA ARG A 59 -1.47 12.43 -2.94
C ARG A 59 -2.00 12.14 -4.34
N TYR A 60 -1.19 12.43 -5.32
CA TYR A 60 -1.38 11.96 -6.68
C TYR A 60 -0.58 10.69 -6.93
N ASP A 61 -1.15 9.79 -7.73
CA ASP A 61 -0.62 8.50 -8.14
C ASP A 61 -0.57 8.49 -9.66
N VAL A 62 0.64 8.48 -10.23
CA VAL A 62 0.85 8.30 -11.67
C VAL A 62 1.23 6.85 -11.91
N GLY A 63 0.47 6.18 -12.74
CA GLY A 63 0.69 4.79 -13.12
C GLY A 63 0.03 4.47 -14.45
N ARG A 64 0.22 3.25 -14.95
CA ARG A 64 -0.46 2.81 -16.16
C ARG A 64 -1.92 2.52 -15.89
N HIS A 65 -2.76 2.97 -16.80
CA HIS A 65 -4.18 2.64 -16.87
C HIS A 65 -4.39 1.40 -17.77
N ALA A 66 -5.62 0.89 -17.81
CA ALA A 66 -5.98 -0.30 -18.61
C ALA A 66 -5.71 -0.14 -20.13
N ASP A 67 -5.65 1.10 -20.66
CA ASP A 67 -5.29 1.44 -22.04
C ASP A 67 -3.77 1.66 -22.25
N ASP A 68 -2.96 1.24 -21.29
CA ASP A 68 -1.49 1.36 -21.24
C ASP A 68 -0.95 2.80 -21.17
N ARG A 69 -1.80 3.82 -21.02
CA ARG A 69 -1.37 5.20 -20.85
C ARG A 69 -0.97 5.50 -19.42
N LEU A 70 0.07 6.32 -19.27
CA LEU A 70 0.39 6.93 -17.98
C LEU A 70 -0.73 7.92 -17.60
N THR A 71 -1.43 7.62 -16.53
CA THR A 71 -2.57 8.40 -16.05
C THR A 71 -2.33 8.84 -14.61
N THR A 72 -2.77 10.04 -14.28
CA THR A 72 -2.67 10.60 -12.93
C THR A 72 -4.01 10.50 -12.23
N PHE A 73 -4.03 9.84 -11.08
CA PHE A 73 -5.18 9.72 -10.21
C PHE A 73 -4.97 10.50 -8.92
N LEU A 74 -6.03 11.07 -8.36
CA LEU A 74 -6.04 11.53 -6.98
C LEU A 74 -6.20 10.31 -6.07
N LYS A 75 -5.13 9.87 -5.45
CA LYS A 75 -5.15 8.67 -4.61
C LYS A 75 -5.59 8.94 -3.17
N ASN A 76 -5.19 10.08 -2.63
CA ASN A 76 -5.61 10.49 -1.29
C ASN A 76 -5.93 11.99 -1.27
N ALA A 77 -7.01 12.36 -0.61
CA ALA A 77 -7.37 13.72 -0.26
C ALA A 77 -8.23 13.68 1.00
N TYR A 78 -7.60 13.77 2.16
CA TYR A 78 -8.29 13.58 3.42
C TYR A 78 -7.70 14.43 4.54
N VAL A 79 -8.49 14.57 5.60
CA VAL A 79 -8.03 15.09 6.89
C VAL A 79 -8.07 13.99 7.94
N ASP A 80 -7.05 13.96 8.81
CA ASP A 80 -7.03 13.22 10.06
C ASP A 80 -7.25 14.19 11.21
N TYR A 81 -8.24 13.92 12.05
CA TYR A 81 -8.49 14.65 13.30
C TYR A 81 -8.12 13.76 14.48
N LYS A 82 -7.22 14.26 15.33
CA LYS A 82 -6.82 13.61 16.57
C LYS A 82 -7.76 14.05 17.68
N CYS A 83 -8.52 13.10 18.23
CA CYS A 83 -9.41 13.34 19.33
C CYS A 83 -8.65 13.54 20.65
N GLU A 84 -9.28 14.21 21.65
CA GLU A 84 -8.68 14.47 22.96
C GLU A 84 -8.21 13.19 23.68
N ASN A 85 -8.89 12.06 23.48
CA ASN A 85 -8.53 10.76 24.04
C ASN A 85 -7.41 10.03 23.25
N GLY A 86 -6.85 10.67 22.21
CA GLY A 86 -5.80 10.12 21.37
C GLY A 86 -6.29 9.23 20.22
N ASP A 87 -7.58 8.99 20.09
CA ASP A 87 -8.17 8.31 18.94
C ASP A 87 -8.09 9.20 17.68
N LYS A 88 -8.25 8.62 16.51
CA LYS A 88 -8.15 9.35 15.23
C LYS A 88 -9.39 9.13 14.38
N LEU A 89 -9.93 10.22 13.85
CA LEU A 89 -10.98 10.24 12.84
C LEU A 89 -10.38 10.71 11.51
N SER A 90 -10.61 9.93 10.43
CA SER A 90 -10.18 10.25 9.07
C SER A 90 -11.39 10.50 8.19
N ILE A 91 -11.38 11.54 7.33
CA ILE A 91 -12.52 11.90 6.47
C ILE A 91 -11.99 12.33 5.10
N GLY A 92 -12.56 11.77 4.03
CA GLY A 92 -12.26 12.09 2.64
C GLY A 92 -11.85 10.86 1.84
N LEU A 93 -10.96 11.03 0.87
CA LEU A 93 -10.36 9.94 0.10
C LEU A 93 -9.20 9.34 0.89
N ILE A 94 -9.52 8.40 1.78
CA ILE A 94 -8.60 7.81 2.76
C ILE A 94 -7.91 6.55 2.23
N GLY A 95 -6.75 6.21 2.78
CA GLY A 95 -6.15 4.88 2.56
C GLY A 95 -6.92 3.80 3.30
N THR A 96 -7.14 2.66 2.67
CA THR A 96 -7.79 1.53 3.33
C THR A 96 -6.87 0.87 4.37
N ASN A 97 -7.47 0.19 5.33
CA ASN A 97 -6.75 -0.40 6.47
C ASN A 97 -6.35 -1.88 6.26
N SER A 98 -6.52 -2.41 5.04
CA SER A 98 -6.41 -3.85 4.76
C SER A 98 -5.04 -4.33 4.25
N TYR A 99 -4.11 -3.42 3.93
CA TYR A 99 -2.82 -3.81 3.31
C TYR A 99 -1.59 -3.09 3.89
N GLY A 100 -1.80 -1.95 4.54
CA GLY A 100 -0.70 -1.02 4.83
C GLY A 100 0.32 -1.50 5.88
N VAL A 101 -0.04 -2.45 6.76
CA VAL A 101 0.91 -3.07 7.69
C VAL A 101 1.66 -4.19 7.00
N GLN A 102 0.98 -5.00 6.19
CA GLN A 102 1.59 -6.07 5.38
C GLN A 102 2.69 -5.52 4.46
N GLU A 103 2.43 -4.38 3.76
CA GLU A 103 3.45 -3.71 2.96
C GLU A 103 4.68 -3.27 3.77
N LYS A 104 4.50 -2.88 5.04
CA LYS A 104 5.62 -2.50 5.92
C LYS A 104 6.32 -3.71 6.53
N ASN A 105 5.60 -4.80 6.73
CA ASN A 105 6.22 -6.06 7.12
C ASN A 105 7.11 -6.56 5.98
N TRP A 106 6.63 -6.55 4.74
CA TRP A 106 7.44 -6.84 3.55
C TRP A 106 8.60 -5.84 3.39
N GLY A 107 8.32 -4.53 3.45
CA GLY A 107 9.30 -3.43 3.40
C GLY A 107 9.74 -3.01 2.00
N TYR A 108 9.63 -3.86 1.00
CA TYR A 108 10.09 -3.59 -0.37
C TYR A 108 8.93 -3.45 -1.36
N ARG A 109 7.92 -2.61 -0.99
CA ARG A 109 6.77 -2.28 -1.83
C ARG A 109 7.14 -1.83 -3.25
N PHE A 110 8.34 -1.27 -3.43
CA PHE A 110 8.82 -0.81 -4.73
C PHE A 110 9.22 -1.97 -5.67
N ILE A 111 9.51 -3.14 -5.12
CA ILE A 111 9.75 -4.38 -5.86
C ILE A 111 8.41 -5.03 -6.17
N GLU A 112 7.63 -5.37 -5.12
CA GLU A 112 6.29 -5.94 -5.28
C GLU A 112 5.36 -5.48 -4.16
N LYS A 113 4.06 -5.43 -4.43
CA LYS A 113 2.99 -5.11 -3.48
C LYS A 113 2.79 -6.25 -2.46
N SER A 114 2.04 -6.00 -1.38
CA SER A 114 1.45 -7.09 -0.59
C SER A 114 0.54 -7.95 -1.46
N VAL A 115 0.37 -9.24 -1.15
CA VAL A 115 -0.44 -10.12 -2.01
C VAL A 115 -1.88 -9.68 -2.12
N VAL A 116 -2.46 -9.15 -1.05
CA VAL A 116 -3.83 -8.60 -1.05
C VAL A 116 -4.02 -7.44 -2.03
N ASP A 117 -3.00 -6.56 -2.22
CA ASP A 117 -3.01 -5.48 -3.23
C ASP A 117 -2.57 -6.01 -4.61
N LYS A 118 -1.66 -6.98 -4.66
CA LYS A 118 -1.15 -7.55 -5.91
C LYS A 118 -2.26 -8.24 -6.70
N TYR A 119 -3.05 -9.05 -6.03
CA TYR A 119 -4.13 -9.82 -6.65
C TYR A 119 -5.48 -9.08 -6.65
N GLY A 120 -5.52 -7.81 -6.19
CA GLY A 120 -6.71 -6.96 -6.31
C GLY A 120 -7.83 -7.27 -5.33
N MET A 121 -7.56 -8.03 -4.28
CA MET A 121 -8.55 -8.42 -3.26
C MET A 121 -9.04 -7.24 -2.40
N THR A 122 -8.40 -6.08 -2.49
CA THR A 122 -8.80 -4.86 -1.78
C THR A 122 -8.46 -3.60 -2.55
N ASN A 123 -9.28 -2.56 -2.38
CA ASN A 123 -8.92 -1.21 -2.79
C ASN A 123 -7.89 -0.60 -1.83
N THR A 124 -6.91 0.15 -2.33
CA THR A 124 -5.85 0.76 -1.51
C THR A 124 -6.17 2.16 -1.01
N ALA A 125 -7.21 2.78 -1.53
CA ALA A 125 -7.81 4.03 -1.05
C ALA A 125 -9.25 4.13 -1.54
N ASP A 126 -10.11 4.81 -0.78
CA ASP A 126 -11.51 5.01 -1.11
C ASP A 126 -12.09 6.21 -0.38
N PHE A 127 -13.21 6.73 -0.85
CA PHE A 127 -13.97 7.79 -0.20
C PHE A 127 -14.71 7.26 1.03
N GLY A 128 -14.62 7.98 2.13
CA GLY A 128 -15.36 7.63 3.32
C GLY A 128 -14.83 8.25 4.59
N ILE A 129 -15.15 7.57 5.69
CA ILE A 129 -14.74 7.93 7.04
C ILE A 129 -14.04 6.75 7.69
N GLY A 130 -13.06 7.03 8.54
CA GLY A 130 -12.33 6.02 9.30
C GLY A 130 -12.15 6.43 10.75
N TYR A 131 -12.28 5.49 11.66
CA TYR A 131 -11.96 5.67 13.06
C TYR A 131 -10.89 4.68 13.47
N SER A 132 -9.88 5.14 14.19
CA SER A 132 -8.84 4.28 14.73
C SER A 132 -8.49 4.61 16.15
N LYS A 133 -8.21 3.54 16.93
CA LYS A 133 -7.92 3.60 18.35
C LYS A 133 -6.71 2.74 18.68
N THR A 134 -5.90 3.22 19.62
CA THR A 134 -4.76 2.46 20.16
C THR A 134 -4.98 2.22 21.65
N LEU A 135 -4.92 0.97 22.07
CA LEU A 135 -5.05 0.52 23.44
C LEU A 135 -3.81 -0.32 23.80
N GLY A 136 -2.82 0.30 24.43
CA GLY A 136 -1.53 -0.35 24.66
C GLY A 136 -0.88 -0.78 23.34
N ASN A 137 -0.63 -2.07 23.18
CA ASN A 137 -0.05 -2.65 21.96
C ASN A 137 -1.10 -3.04 20.90
N VAL A 138 -2.39 -2.82 21.15
CA VAL A 138 -3.46 -3.14 20.21
C VAL A 138 -3.89 -1.87 19.49
N LYS A 139 -3.90 -1.92 18.17
CA LYS A 139 -4.46 -0.88 17.28
C LYS A 139 -5.68 -1.45 16.57
N THR A 140 -6.79 -0.74 16.61
CA THR A 140 -8.01 -1.11 15.89
C THR A 140 -8.37 0.00 14.90
N SER A 141 -8.92 -0.37 13.77
CA SER A 141 -9.44 0.59 12.79
C SER A 141 -10.73 0.05 12.18
N MET A 142 -11.69 0.96 12.03
CA MET A 142 -12.94 0.73 11.32
C MET A 142 -13.11 1.82 10.28
N GLN A 143 -13.51 1.46 9.06
CA GLN A 143 -13.77 2.39 7.97
C GLN A 143 -15.10 2.07 7.32
N LEU A 144 -15.86 3.12 7.04
CA LEU A 144 -17.07 3.07 6.21
C LEU A 144 -16.75 3.80 4.91
N LEU A 145 -16.79 3.08 3.80
CA LEU A 145 -16.27 3.51 2.50
C LEU A 145 -17.35 3.39 1.43
N ASN A 146 -17.15 4.03 0.28
CA ASN A 146 -18.05 3.83 -0.86
C ASN A 146 -17.95 2.40 -1.43
N GLY A 147 -16.74 1.86 -1.60
CA GLY A 147 -16.51 0.48 -2.08
C GLY A 147 -15.82 0.39 -3.44
N GLU A 148 -15.97 1.37 -4.32
CA GLU A 148 -15.47 1.35 -5.70
C GLU A 148 -13.98 1.67 -5.83
N GLY A 149 -13.38 2.27 -4.78
CA GLY A 149 -11.99 2.68 -4.74
C GLY A 149 -11.72 4.03 -5.40
N TYR A 150 -10.49 4.52 -5.26
CA TYR A 150 -10.11 5.91 -5.61
C TYR A 150 -10.08 6.23 -7.11
N LYS A 151 -10.16 5.23 -7.97
CA LYS A 151 -10.12 5.43 -9.44
C LYS A 151 -11.49 5.72 -10.03
N TYR A 152 -12.54 5.45 -9.29
CA TYR A 152 -13.92 5.65 -9.67
C TYR A 152 -14.56 6.74 -8.82
N GLY A 153 -15.31 7.64 -9.43
CA GLY A 153 -15.87 8.80 -8.73
C GLY A 153 -17.29 8.61 -8.28
N ASP A 154 -17.96 7.59 -8.81
CA ASP A 154 -19.37 7.33 -8.52
C ASP A 154 -19.48 6.29 -7.40
N SER A 155 -20.54 6.43 -6.58
CA SER A 155 -20.96 5.41 -5.63
C SER A 155 -22.25 4.77 -6.15
N ASP A 156 -22.34 3.45 -6.07
CA ASP A 156 -23.54 2.69 -6.39
C ASP A 156 -24.64 2.81 -5.32
N GLY A 157 -24.38 3.60 -4.25
CA GLY A 157 -25.27 3.80 -3.11
C GLY A 157 -25.13 2.76 -2.00
N LYS A 158 -24.21 1.80 -2.13
CA LYS A 158 -23.82 0.87 -1.07
C LYS A 158 -22.61 1.42 -0.31
N GLN A 159 -22.39 0.93 0.88
CA GLN A 159 -21.22 1.27 1.68
C GLN A 159 -20.52 0.01 2.15
N SER A 160 -19.20 0.03 2.02
CA SER A 160 -18.32 -1.04 2.46
C SER A 160 -17.85 -0.82 3.89
N LEU A 161 -17.74 -1.89 4.65
CA LEU A 161 -17.20 -1.89 6.00
C LEU A 161 -15.84 -2.59 6.03
N TYR A 162 -14.80 -1.87 6.44
CA TYR A 162 -13.45 -2.38 6.57
C TYR A 162 -12.99 -2.33 8.02
N LEU A 163 -12.55 -3.46 8.54
CA LEU A 163 -12.09 -3.62 9.92
C LEU A 163 -10.65 -4.10 9.94
N SER A 164 -9.84 -3.59 10.86
CA SER A 164 -8.52 -4.15 11.14
C SER A 164 -8.18 -4.12 12.62
N VAL A 165 -7.47 -5.15 13.05
CA VAL A 165 -6.88 -5.25 14.39
C VAL A 165 -5.41 -5.61 14.22
N LEU A 166 -4.54 -4.88 14.90
CA LEU A 166 -3.10 -5.11 14.93
C LEU A 166 -2.63 -5.18 16.38
N TYR A 167 -1.91 -6.21 16.74
CA TYR A 167 -1.12 -6.29 17.96
C TYR A 167 0.37 -6.10 17.63
N GLY A 168 1.05 -5.22 18.34
CA GLY A 168 2.49 -5.02 18.25
C GLY A 168 2.95 -3.89 17.32
N GLU A 169 4.15 -4.03 16.74
CA GLU A 169 4.82 -2.99 15.96
C GLU A 169 4.22 -2.88 14.54
N SER A 170 3.85 -1.70 14.13
CA SER A 170 3.25 -1.44 12.80
C SER A 170 4.28 -1.08 11.71
N ARG A 171 5.55 -0.98 12.06
CA ARG A 171 6.63 -0.48 11.20
C ARG A 171 7.87 -1.38 11.28
N LEU A 172 7.70 -2.71 11.02
CA LEU A 172 8.82 -3.65 10.98
C LEU A 172 9.84 -3.32 9.87
N ASP A 173 9.46 -2.47 8.91
CA ASP A 173 10.38 -1.88 7.92
C ASP A 173 11.38 -0.88 8.52
N LYS A 174 11.21 -0.50 9.80
CA LYS A 174 12.03 0.52 10.47
C LYS A 174 12.42 0.17 11.90
N ASN A 175 11.63 -0.66 12.55
CA ASN A 175 11.76 -0.94 13.97
C ASN A 175 11.84 -2.43 14.21
N ASP A 176 12.69 -2.85 15.16
CA ASP A 176 12.65 -4.19 15.71
C ASP A 176 11.34 -4.43 16.47
N GLY A 177 10.87 -5.67 16.45
CA GLY A 177 9.65 -6.06 17.14
C GLY A 177 8.91 -7.19 16.43
N MET A 178 7.67 -7.37 16.83
CA MET A 178 6.76 -8.34 16.21
C MET A 178 5.37 -7.75 16.07
N ASN A 179 4.61 -8.30 15.15
CA ASN A 179 3.19 -8.02 15.04
C ASN A 179 2.37 -9.24 14.59
N LEU A 180 1.07 -9.15 14.89
CA LEU A 180 0.03 -10.03 14.37
C LEU A 180 -1.17 -9.15 14.05
N GLY A 181 -1.84 -9.42 12.95
CA GLY A 181 -3.00 -8.64 12.53
C GLY A 181 -4.06 -9.44 11.81
N LEU A 182 -5.27 -8.90 11.85
CA LEU A 182 -6.45 -9.40 11.16
C LEU A 182 -7.09 -8.24 10.39
N VAL A 183 -7.57 -8.52 9.19
CA VAL A 183 -8.37 -7.60 8.37
C VAL A 183 -9.63 -8.31 7.91
N ILE A 184 -10.74 -7.57 7.89
CA ILE A 184 -12.04 -8.05 7.41
C ILE A 184 -12.65 -6.93 6.60
N ASN A 185 -12.99 -7.18 5.34
CA ASN A 185 -13.74 -6.26 4.49
C ASN A 185 -15.04 -6.92 4.06
N ASN A 186 -16.11 -6.17 4.13
CA ASN A 186 -17.37 -6.50 3.50
C ASN A 186 -17.70 -5.39 2.50
N ASN A 187 -17.84 -5.74 1.24
CA ASN A 187 -17.97 -4.82 0.13
C ASN A 187 -19.23 -5.17 -0.71
N PRO A 188 -20.43 -4.76 -0.24
CA PRO A 188 -21.66 -4.95 -1.00
C PRO A 188 -21.67 -4.05 -2.23
N GLN A 189 -22.23 -4.55 -3.36
CA GLN A 189 -22.36 -3.83 -4.63
C GLN A 189 -23.81 -3.85 -5.11
N ALA A 190 -24.25 -2.76 -5.78
CA ALA A 190 -25.65 -2.67 -6.25
C ALA A 190 -25.94 -3.64 -7.39
N ASP A 191 -24.94 -4.08 -8.13
CA ASP A 191 -25.08 -5.07 -9.21
C ASP A 191 -25.07 -6.53 -8.72
N GLY A 192 -24.93 -6.74 -7.40
CA GLY A 192 -24.91 -8.06 -6.77
C GLY A 192 -23.56 -8.76 -6.85
N THR A 193 -22.47 -8.07 -7.18
CA THR A 193 -21.10 -8.61 -7.11
C THR A 193 -20.47 -8.37 -5.75
N ASP A 194 -21.24 -8.65 -4.69
CA ASP A 194 -20.79 -8.49 -3.31
C ASP A 194 -19.51 -9.29 -3.06
N SER A 195 -18.55 -8.70 -2.35
CA SER A 195 -17.30 -9.37 -2.03
C SER A 195 -16.88 -9.23 -0.58
N ASN A 196 -16.23 -10.26 -0.07
CA ASN A 196 -15.74 -10.35 1.30
C ASN A 196 -14.25 -10.70 1.31
N LEU A 197 -13.50 -10.06 2.21
CA LEU A 197 -12.10 -10.37 2.46
C LEU A 197 -11.90 -10.69 3.94
N VAL A 198 -11.24 -11.79 4.21
CA VAL A 198 -10.67 -12.09 5.52
C VAL A 198 -9.18 -12.36 5.34
N GLY A 199 -8.34 -11.58 6.03
CA GLY A 199 -6.90 -11.73 5.96
C GLY A 199 -6.25 -11.71 7.32
N PHE A 200 -5.22 -12.53 7.52
CA PHE A 200 -4.36 -12.45 8.67
C PHE A 200 -2.91 -12.28 8.24
N PHE A 201 -2.12 -11.62 9.06
CA PHE A 201 -0.71 -11.40 8.80
C PHE A 201 0.08 -11.34 10.09
N GLY A 202 1.36 -11.57 9.97
CA GLY A 202 2.30 -11.42 11.07
C GLY A 202 3.71 -11.17 10.57
N GLY A 203 4.52 -10.61 11.46
CA GLY A 203 5.92 -10.35 11.15
C GLY A 203 6.75 -10.22 12.42
N TRP A 204 8.04 -10.37 12.21
CA TRP A 204 9.08 -10.18 13.22
C TRP A 204 10.32 -9.57 12.59
N ALA A 205 10.91 -8.61 13.29
CA ALA A 205 12.17 -7.98 12.87
C ALA A 205 13.11 -7.84 14.09
N SER A 206 14.36 -8.19 13.91
CA SER A 206 15.42 -7.94 14.89
C SER A 206 16.80 -8.04 14.25
N ASN A 207 17.69 -7.11 14.59
CA ASN A 207 19.10 -7.12 14.18
C ASN A 207 19.28 -7.28 12.65
N GLY A 208 18.53 -6.56 11.85
CA GLY A 208 18.59 -6.60 10.40
C GLY A 208 17.85 -7.77 9.74
N LEU A 209 17.38 -8.75 10.50
CA LEU A 209 16.56 -9.85 9.98
C LEU A 209 15.09 -9.50 10.12
N ARG A 210 14.31 -9.65 9.04
CA ARG A 210 12.86 -9.47 9.02
C ARG A 210 12.19 -10.65 8.33
N LEU A 211 11.18 -11.20 8.99
CA LEU A 211 10.35 -12.31 8.52
C LEU A 211 8.90 -11.86 8.51
N GLY A 212 8.13 -12.38 7.59
CA GLY A 212 6.70 -12.15 7.60
C GLY A 212 5.91 -13.15 6.78
N LEU A 213 4.63 -13.15 7.11
CA LEU A 213 3.61 -13.98 6.50
C LEU A 213 2.35 -13.12 6.33
N GLU A 214 1.66 -13.28 5.21
CA GLU A 214 0.26 -12.89 5.06
C GLU A 214 -0.54 -13.99 4.34
N HIS A 215 -1.80 -14.12 4.71
CA HIS A 215 -2.75 -15.02 4.06
C HIS A 215 -4.10 -14.32 3.99
N ASN A 216 -4.72 -14.35 2.81
CA ASN A 216 -5.97 -13.68 2.53
C ASN A 216 -6.90 -14.64 1.80
N GLN A 217 -8.15 -14.65 2.20
CA GLN A 217 -9.25 -15.31 1.52
C GLN A 217 -10.23 -14.25 1.02
N PHE A 218 -10.54 -14.28 -0.26
CA PHE A 218 -11.41 -13.33 -0.93
C PHE A 218 -12.53 -14.06 -1.65
N GLU A 219 -13.77 -13.73 -1.30
CA GLU A 219 -14.98 -14.33 -1.83
C GLU A 219 -15.74 -13.32 -2.68
N VAL A 220 -16.27 -13.75 -3.83
CA VAL A 220 -17.18 -12.99 -4.65
C VAL A 220 -18.50 -13.76 -4.75
N GLU A 221 -19.53 -13.31 -4.05
CA GLU A 221 -20.78 -14.06 -3.87
C GLU A 221 -21.49 -14.41 -5.17
N SER A 222 -21.46 -13.51 -6.18
CA SER A 222 -22.16 -13.71 -7.45
C SER A 222 -21.56 -14.79 -8.33
N SER A 223 -20.29 -15.12 -8.15
CA SER A 223 -19.55 -16.08 -8.96
C SER A 223 -19.28 -17.39 -8.24
N ASP A 224 -19.64 -17.47 -6.96
CA ASP A 224 -19.32 -18.61 -6.07
C ASP A 224 -17.80 -18.94 -6.11
N LEU A 225 -16.97 -17.87 -6.21
CA LEU A 225 -15.52 -17.97 -6.29
C LEU A 225 -14.89 -17.58 -4.96
N THR A 226 -13.99 -18.44 -4.50
CA THR A 226 -13.12 -18.17 -3.35
C THR A 226 -11.67 -18.18 -3.81
N GLU A 227 -11.01 -17.02 -3.77
CA GLU A 227 -9.60 -16.85 -4.08
C GLU A 227 -8.78 -16.82 -2.78
N GLU A 228 -7.66 -17.52 -2.73
CA GLU A 228 -6.71 -17.48 -1.63
C GLU A 228 -5.34 -16.98 -2.08
N ALA A 229 -4.76 -16.05 -1.32
CA ALA A 229 -3.40 -15.57 -1.58
C ALA A 229 -2.56 -15.60 -0.30
N THR A 230 -1.41 -16.26 -0.37
CA THR A 230 -0.47 -16.40 0.74
C THR A 230 0.90 -15.89 0.31
N SER A 231 1.60 -15.19 1.21
CA SER A 231 2.98 -14.75 1.00
C SER A 231 3.84 -15.02 2.22
N PHE A 232 5.05 -15.55 1.99
CA PHE A 232 6.12 -15.67 2.97
C PHE A 232 7.32 -14.89 2.49
N TYR A 233 7.98 -14.16 3.37
CA TYR A 233 9.18 -13.42 3.01
C TYR A 233 10.21 -13.38 4.13
N LEU A 234 11.47 -13.29 3.71
CA LEU A 234 12.63 -13.09 4.54
C LEU A 234 13.50 -12.01 3.91
N ASN A 235 13.87 -11.04 4.73
CA ASN A 235 14.80 -9.97 4.36
C ASN A 235 15.93 -9.93 5.36
N TYR A 236 17.14 -9.63 4.89
CA TYR A 236 18.31 -9.52 5.76
C TYR A 236 19.22 -8.38 5.31
N ASP A 237 19.55 -7.50 6.25
CA ASP A 237 20.48 -6.40 6.06
C ASP A 237 21.91 -6.96 6.12
N LEU A 238 22.59 -7.10 4.98
CA LEU A 238 23.97 -7.61 4.91
C LEU A 238 24.97 -6.62 5.49
N ASN A 239 24.77 -5.34 5.24
CA ASN A 239 25.54 -4.22 5.73
C ASN A 239 24.78 -2.91 5.53
N GLU A 240 25.41 -1.75 5.75
CA GLU A 240 24.77 -0.42 5.62
C GLU A 240 24.28 -0.11 4.20
N ASP A 241 24.86 -0.74 3.17
CA ASP A 241 24.57 -0.46 1.76
C ASP A 241 23.69 -1.53 1.10
N TRP A 242 23.69 -2.76 1.61
CA TRP A 242 23.08 -3.89 0.94
C TRP A 242 22.17 -4.71 1.83
N ASP A 243 20.96 -4.95 1.30
CA ASP A 243 20.00 -5.91 1.83
C ASP A 243 19.79 -7.05 0.83
N VAL A 244 19.38 -8.22 1.30
CA VAL A 244 18.94 -9.34 0.46
C VAL A 244 17.56 -9.78 0.90
N PHE A 245 16.82 -10.36 -0.04
CA PHE A 245 15.47 -10.82 0.25
C PHE A 245 15.10 -12.05 -0.58
N VAL A 246 14.17 -12.81 -0.04
CA VAL A 246 13.39 -13.81 -0.74
C VAL A 246 11.92 -13.67 -0.32
N ARG A 247 11.04 -13.81 -1.29
CA ARG A 247 9.58 -13.83 -1.09
C ARG A 247 9.00 -14.94 -1.93
N HIS A 248 8.01 -15.65 -1.39
CA HIS A 248 7.27 -16.68 -2.09
C HIS A 248 5.77 -16.41 -1.91
N ASP A 249 5.07 -16.27 -3.03
CA ASP A 249 3.63 -16.03 -3.11
C ASP A 249 2.96 -17.27 -3.70
N LEU A 250 1.87 -17.70 -3.08
CA LEU A 250 0.93 -18.67 -3.61
C LEU A 250 -0.39 -17.94 -3.87
N ASN A 251 -0.98 -18.14 -5.03
CA ASN A 251 -2.29 -17.59 -5.37
C ASN A 251 -3.15 -18.67 -6.02
N ASP A 252 -4.22 -19.00 -5.34
CA ASP A 252 -5.26 -19.91 -5.82
C ASP A 252 -6.46 -19.06 -6.23
N LEU A 253 -6.80 -19.07 -7.51
CA LEU A 253 -7.89 -18.25 -8.05
C LEU A 253 -9.28 -18.84 -7.76
N ASN A 254 -9.35 -20.12 -7.43
CA ASN A 254 -10.58 -20.79 -7.04
C ASN A 254 -10.28 -22.08 -6.28
N VAL A 255 -10.32 -22.03 -4.96
CA VAL A 255 -10.00 -23.15 -4.08
C VAL A 255 -10.95 -24.36 -4.23
N ASP A 256 -12.08 -24.19 -4.90
CA ASP A 256 -13.07 -25.23 -5.13
C ASP A 256 -12.83 -26.01 -6.42
N ASP A 257 -11.84 -25.65 -7.22
CA ASP A 257 -11.47 -26.39 -8.43
C ASP A 257 -10.20 -27.26 -8.21
N ASP A 258 -9.90 -28.12 -9.16
CA ASP A 258 -8.74 -29.04 -9.12
C ASP A 258 -7.48 -28.41 -9.78
N VAL A 259 -7.42 -27.08 -9.94
CA VAL A 259 -6.28 -26.39 -10.53
C VAL A 259 -5.29 -26.00 -9.45
N ASP A 260 -4.03 -26.35 -9.61
CA ASP A 260 -2.98 -26.00 -8.67
C ASP A 260 -2.82 -24.46 -8.56
N ALA A 261 -2.59 -23.97 -7.34
CA ALA A 261 -2.29 -22.58 -7.09
C ALA A 261 -1.06 -22.11 -7.89
N ALA A 262 -1.15 -20.94 -8.49
CA ALA A 262 0.01 -20.32 -9.12
C ALA A 262 1.02 -19.90 -8.06
N ASP A 263 2.29 -20.20 -8.27
CA ASP A 263 3.38 -19.80 -7.39
C ASP A 263 4.30 -18.76 -8.05
N LEU A 264 4.86 -17.90 -7.21
CA LEU A 264 5.85 -16.93 -7.61
C LEU A 264 6.91 -16.78 -6.52
N THR A 265 8.16 -17.01 -6.88
CA THR A 265 9.27 -16.70 -5.98
C THR A 265 10.03 -15.47 -6.48
N ILE A 266 10.25 -14.50 -5.60
CA ILE A 266 11.03 -13.29 -5.90
C ILE A 266 12.30 -13.33 -5.06
N VAL A 267 13.46 -13.25 -5.71
CA VAL A 267 14.77 -13.24 -5.06
C VAL A 267 15.55 -12.03 -5.54
N GLY A 268 16.25 -11.36 -4.65
CA GLY A 268 17.07 -10.22 -5.05
C GLY A 268 17.86 -9.58 -3.92
N GLY A 269 18.49 -8.48 -4.27
CA GLY A 269 19.16 -7.58 -3.34
C GLY A 269 18.71 -6.15 -3.53
N VAL A 270 18.88 -5.34 -2.51
CA VAL A 270 18.64 -3.89 -2.54
C VAL A 270 19.95 -3.19 -2.23
N TRP A 271 20.43 -2.41 -3.17
CA TRP A 271 21.56 -1.52 -2.97
C TRP A 271 21.06 -0.11 -2.62
N ASN A 272 21.38 0.34 -1.43
CA ASN A 272 21.11 1.67 -0.93
C ASN A 272 22.22 2.62 -1.44
N VAL A 273 22.11 3.09 -2.70
CA VAL A 273 23.18 3.85 -3.39
C VAL A 273 23.51 5.15 -2.66
N THR A 274 22.47 5.84 -2.22
CA THR A 274 22.55 7.07 -1.42
C THR A 274 21.19 7.34 -0.79
N LYS A 275 21.10 8.32 0.11
CA LYS A 275 19.84 8.73 0.72
C LYS A 275 18.81 9.04 -0.38
N GLY A 276 17.75 8.24 -0.42
CA GLY A 276 16.63 8.40 -1.35
C GLY A 276 16.78 7.67 -2.69
N LEU A 277 17.92 7.03 -3.00
CA LEU A 277 18.09 6.21 -4.20
C LEU A 277 18.42 4.76 -3.83
N MET A 278 17.55 3.85 -4.25
CA MET A 278 17.72 2.40 -4.13
C MET A 278 17.68 1.76 -5.51
N VAL A 279 18.54 0.75 -5.70
CA VAL A 279 18.60 -0.07 -6.92
C VAL A 279 18.52 -1.53 -6.50
N ALA A 280 17.62 -2.28 -7.08
CA ALA A 280 17.36 -3.67 -6.71
C ALA A 280 17.41 -4.59 -7.95
N PRO A 281 18.52 -5.28 -8.20
CA PRO A 281 18.51 -6.44 -9.06
C PRO A 281 17.66 -7.55 -8.43
N ASN A 282 16.71 -8.07 -9.19
CA ASN A 282 15.80 -9.11 -8.71
C ASN A 282 15.33 -10.02 -9.85
N VAL A 283 14.89 -11.21 -9.48
CA VAL A 283 14.36 -12.22 -10.40
C VAL A 283 13.01 -12.67 -9.88
N TYR A 284 12.03 -12.68 -10.75
CA TYR A 284 10.73 -13.31 -10.56
C TYR A 284 10.82 -14.70 -11.16
N LEU A 285 10.71 -15.70 -10.33
CA LEU A 285 10.76 -17.11 -10.69
C LEU A 285 9.32 -17.63 -10.72
N ASP A 286 8.79 -17.74 -11.89
CA ASP A 286 7.51 -18.33 -12.27
C ASP A 286 7.73 -19.20 -13.54
N ASP A 287 6.73 -19.50 -14.29
CA ASP A 287 6.82 -20.30 -15.52
C ASP A 287 7.79 -19.70 -16.57
N THR A 288 8.00 -18.38 -16.56
CA THR A 288 8.76 -17.66 -17.61
C THR A 288 10.05 -17.02 -17.15
N ASN A 289 10.28 -16.90 -15.86
CA ASN A 289 11.42 -16.22 -15.22
C ASN A 289 11.69 -14.80 -15.75
N THR A 290 11.37 -13.79 -14.98
CA THR A 290 11.59 -12.39 -15.34
C THR A 290 12.75 -11.80 -14.53
N TYR A 291 13.78 -11.30 -15.22
CA TYR A 291 14.90 -10.57 -14.61
C TYR A 291 14.58 -9.09 -14.60
N ARG A 292 14.74 -8.44 -13.44
CA ARG A 292 14.43 -7.02 -13.28
C ARG A 292 15.56 -6.27 -12.60
N LEU A 293 15.72 -5.02 -13.01
CA LEU A 293 16.49 -4.02 -12.29
C LEU A 293 15.53 -2.91 -11.88
N THR A 294 15.07 -2.96 -10.64
CA THR A 294 14.11 -1.99 -10.12
C THR A 294 14.83 -0.85 -9.43
N CYS A 295 14.49 0.39 -9.76
CA CYS A 295 15.04 1.59 -9.15
C CYS A 295 13.93 2.39 -8.47
N MET A 296 14.17 2.82 -7.24
CA MET A 296 13.29 3.77 -6.54
C MET A 296 14.10 4.96 -6.05
N PHE A 297 13.58 6.15 -6.29
CA PHE A 297 14.09 7.34 -5.63
C PHE A 297 12.98 8.13 -4.93
N LYS A 298 13.32 8.63 -3.75
CA LYS A 298 12.46 9.46 -2.88
C LYS A 298 12.98 10.90 -2.91
N TYR A 299 12.06 11.85 -2.87
CA TYR A 299 12.35 13.29 -2.87
C TYR A 299 11.47 14.05 -1.86
#